data_4fa7df587996d856e2b711943a304b2e
#
_entry.id   4fa7df587996d856e2b711943a304b2e
#
_cell.length_a   1.000
_cell.length_b   1.000
_cell.length_c   1.000
_cell.angle_alpha   90.00
_cell.angle_beta   90.00
_cell.angle_gamma   90.00
#
_symmetry.space_group_name_H-M   'P 1'
#
loop_
_entity.id
_entity.type
_entity.pdbx_description
1 polymer ?
#
loop_
_entity_poly.entity_id
_entity_poly.type
_entity_poly.pdbx_seq_one_letter_code
_entity_poly.pdbx_strand_id
1 'polypeptide(L)'
;MLKLKKPVLPKIGMRKVKSLVAICAAFVVWQLLRLIIPYKLDIHPLFGYVYAIIEIRETPEKTKQFSFYRIKATMVGLTIGLSLLPVSVYFSNLISNSGFMSLVHLALILFGVLATICIAEVCKCENFCGIAAIIFVICMIRDRSDDVNIYSYAILRVVQTLVGVFSAWLVNTYFFRKHTKESNQT
;
A
#
# COMPACT_ATOMS: atom_id res chain seq x y z
N MET A 1 33.78 25.46 -26.46
CA MET A 1 33.62 24.00 -26.43
C MET A 1 33.17 23.53 -25.04
N LEU A 2 31.90 23.25 -24.85
CA LEU A 2 31.34 22.69 -23.60
C LEU A 2 31.79 21.21 -23.49
N LYS A 3 32.70 20.94 -22.54
CA LYS A 3 33.05 19.55 -22.19
C LYS A 3 31.84 18.89 -21.51
N LEU A 4 31.07 18.12 -22.26
CA LEU A 4 30.02 17.22 -21.70
C LEU A 4 30.71 16.23 -20.74
N LYS A 5 30.50 16.42 -19.43
CA LYS A 5 30.88 15.43 -18.42
C LYS A 5 30.14 14.13 -18.72
N LYS A 6 30.88 13.04 -18.98
CA LYS A 6 30.29 11.70 -19.17
C LYS A 6 29.42 11.39 -17.93
N PRO A 7 28.16 10.94 -18.11
CA PRO A 7 27.33 10.55 -17.01
C PRO A 7 27.96 9.36 -16.28
N VAL A 8 28.39 9.57 -15.04
CA VAL A 8 28.90 8.48 -14.20
C VAL A 8 27.68 7.69 -13.74
N LEU A 9 27.56 6.45 -14.21
CA LEU A 9 26.48 5.54 -13.78
C LEU A 9 26.55 5.38 -12.24
N PRO A 10 25.45 5.64 -11.52
CA PRO A 10 25.43 5.53 -10.07
C PRO A 10 25.67 4.07 -9.65
N LYS A 11 26.56 3.84 -8.70
CA LYS A 11 26.83 2.51 -8.14
C LYS A 11 25.51 1.85 -7.68
N ILE A 12 25.29 0.61 -8.08
CA ILE A 12 24.13 -0.19 -7.67
C ILE A 12 24.35 -0.62 -6.22
N GLY A 13 23.78 0.15 -5.27
CA GLY A 13 23.84 -0.19 -3.85
C GLY A 13 22.95 -1.39 -3.50
N MET A 14 23.30 -2.11 -2.44
CA MET A 14 22.61 -3.31 -1.97
C MET A 14 21.08 -3.11 -1.76
N ARG A 15 20.66 -1.90 -1.38
CA ARG A 15 19.23 -1.56 -1.22
C ARG A 15 18.46 -1.68 -2.54
N LYS A 16 19.05 -1.26 -3.67
CA LYS A 16 18.43 -1.38 -5.01
C LYS A 16 18.22 -2.84 -5.39
N VAL A 17 19.23 -3.68 -5.12
CA VAL A 17 19.15 -5.13 -5.39
C VAL A 17 18.06 -5.78 -4.54
N LYS A 18 18.01 -5.48 -3.24
CA LYS A 18 16.96 -5.98 -2.33
C LYS A 18 15.55 -5.61 -2.82
N SER A 19 15.36 -4.36 -3.30
CA SER A 19 14.07 -3.91 -3.81
C SER A 19 13.63 -4.69 -5.05
N LEU A 20 14.55 -4.95 -5.99
CA LEU A 20 14.25 -5.77 -7.17
C LEU A 20 13.86 -7.20 -6.78
N VAL A 21 14.63 -7.82 -5.89
CA VAL A 21 14.33 -9.20 -5.42
C VAL A 21 13.00 -9.24 -4.67
N ALA A 22 12.65 -8.19 -3.90
CA ALA A 22 11.38 -8.12 -3.20
C ALA A 22 10.18 -8.02 -4.14
N ILE A 23 10.30 -7.30 -5.26
CA ILE A 23 9.26 -7.27 -6.30
C ILE A 23 9.08 -8.67 -6.90
N CYS A 24 10.17 -9.36 -7.25
CA CYS A 24 10.11 -10.72 -7.77
C CYS A 24 9.47 -11.68 -6.75
N ALA A 25 9.84 -11.57 -5.47
CA ALA A 25 9.22 -12.35 -4.41
C ALA A 25 7.72 -12.07 -4.26
N ALA A 26 7.32 -10.78 -4.30
CA ALA A 26 5.92 -10.40 -4.24
C ALA A 26 5.12 -10.94 -5.45
N PHE A 27 5.71 -10.93 -6.64
CA PHE A 27 5.11 -11.54 -7.83
C PHE A 27 4.90 -13.04 -7.66
N VAL A 28 5.92 -13.78 -7.21
CA VAL A 28 5.84 -15.23 -6.99
C VAL A 28 4.76 -15.55 -5.94
N VAL A 29 4.77 -14.86 -4.81
CA VAL A 29 3.76 -15.05 -3.75
C VAL A 29 2.35 -14.77 -4.29
N TRP A 30 2.18 -13.72 -5.10
CA TRP A 30 0.90 -13.40 -5.71
C TRP A 30 0.41 -14.50 -6.66
N GLN A 31 1.30 -15.04 -7.51
CA GLN A 31 0.96 -16.13 -8.41
C GLN A 31 0.56 -17.40 -7.65
N LEU A 32 1.25 -17.72 -6.55
CA LEU A 32 0.88 -18.84 -5.68
C LEU A 32 -0.48 -18.64 -5.03
N LEU A 33 -0.77 -17.43 -4.53
CA LEU A 33 -2.08 -17.10 -3.98
C LEU A 33 -3.19 -17.22 -5.03
N ARG A 34 -2.92 -16.82 -6.27
CA ARG A 34 -3.86 -16.93 -7.39
C ARG A 34 -4.21 -18.39 -7.73
N LEU A 35 -3.27 -19.33 -7.54
CA LEU A 35 -3.51 -20.76 -7.71
C LEU A 35 -4.38 -21.36 -6.60
N ILE A 36 -4.27 -20.81 -5.37
CA ILE A 36 -4.97 -21.33 -4.19
C ILE A 36 -6.39 -20.71 -4.09
N ILE A 37 -6.53 -19.44 -4.46
CA ILE A 37 -7.78 -18.68 -4.37
C ILE A 37 -8.28 -18.41 -5.79
N PRO A 38 -9.16 -19.24 -6.35
CA PRO A 38 -9.64 -19.11 -7.73
C PRO A 38 -10.60 -17.93 -7.93
N TYR A 39 -10.75 -17.06 -6.94
CA TYR A 39 -11.67 -15.93 -6.96
C TYR A 39 -11.02 -14.72 -7.64
N LYS A 40 -11.45 -14.39 -8.88
CA LYS A 40 -11.22 -13.10 -9.60
C LYS A 40 -10.01 -12.24 -9.17
N LEU A 41 -8.87 -12.87 -8.83
CA LEU A 41 -7.60 -12.21 -8.55
C LEU A 41 -6.89 -11.76 -9.84
N ASP A 42 -7.66 -11.50 -10.92
CA ASP A 42 -7.12 -11.02 -12.20
C ASP A 42 -6.54 -9.60 -12.12
N ILE A 43 -6.71 -8.94 -10.99
CA ILE A 43 -6.16 -7.61 -10.76
C ILE A 43 -4.66 -7.74 -10.46
N HIS A 44 -3.84 -6.99 -11.19
CA HIS A 44 -2.41 -6.90 -10.93
C HIS A 44 -2.12 -6.44 -9.50
N PRO A 45 -1.16 -7.07 -8.80
CA PRO A 45 -0.81 -6.74 -7.41
C PRO A 45 0.03 -5.47 -7.30
N LEU A 46 -0.39 -4.38 -7.96
CA LEU A 46 0.33 -3.13 -8.04
C LEU A 46 0.75 -2.62 -6.64
N PHE A 47 -0.19 -2.65 -5.69
CA PHE A 47 0.10 -2.23 -4.32
C PHE A 47 1.08 -3.16 -3.60
N GLY A 48 1.02 -4.46 -3.89
CA GLY A 48 2.00 -5.41 -3.39
C GLY A 48 3.42 -5.05 -3.83
N TYR A 49 3.62 -4.67 -5.09
CA TYR A 49 4.94 -4.25 -5.60
C TYR A 49 5.39 -2.93 -4.98
N VAL A 50 4.50 -1.94 -4.88
CA VAL A 50 4.80 -0.64 -4.26
C VAL A 50 5.24 -0.85 -2.81
N TYR A 51 4.52 -1.66 -2.05
CA TYR A 51 4.87 -1.95 -0.66
C TYR A 51 6.15 -2.77 -0.52
N ALA A 52 6.38 -3.74 -1.42
CA ALA A 52 7.63 -4.49 -1.43
C ALA A 52 8.87 -3.58 -1.60
N ILE A 53 8.75 -2.48 -2.38
CA ILE A 53 9.84 -1.51 -2.56
C ILE A 53 10.02 -0.62 -1.34
N ILE A 54 8.91 -0.04 -0.84
CA ILE A 54 8.96 1.03 0.17
C ILE A 54 9.31 0.47 1.55
N GLU A 55 8.96 -0.80 1.84
CA GLU A 55 9.18 -1.43 3.14
C GLU A 55 10.63 -1.83 3.41
N ILE A 56 11.49 -1.95 2.42
CA ILE A 56 12.89 -2.35 2.62
C ILE A 56 13.64 -1.27 3.38
N ARG A 57 14.05 -1.61 4.59
CA ARG A 57 14.87 -0.78 5.47
C ARG A 57 16.26 -1.38 5.64
N GLU A 58 17.11 -0.68 6.40
CA GLU A 58 18.49 -1.08 6.67
C GLU A 58 18.55 -2.41 7.41
N THR A 59 17.68 -2.59 8.43
CA THR A 59 17.64 -3.79 9.26
C THR A 59 16.29 -4.50 9.19
N PRO A 60 16.23 -5.83 9.42
CA PRO A 60 14.99 -6.58 9.44
C PRO A 60 14.02 -6.12 10.53
N GLU A 61 14.55 -5.72 11.71
CA GLU A 61 13.74 -5.24 12.83
C GLU A 61 13.02 -3.93 12.47
N LYS A 62 13.75 -2.98 11.86
CA LYS A 62 13.14 -1.74 11.36
C LYS A 62 12.09 -2.04 10.29
N THR A 63 12.36 -2.96 9.36
CA THR A 63 11.39 -3.38 8.35
C THR A 63 10.12 -3.93 9.00
N LYS A 64 10.26 -4.85 9.98
CA LYS A 64 9.12 -5.43 10.70
C LYS A 64 8.29 -4.38 11.43
N GLN A 65 8.94 -3.45 12.13
CA GLN A 65 8.27 -2.37 12.85
C GLN A 65 7.48 -1.45 11.92
N PHE A 66 8.10 -0.98 10.83
CA PHE A 66 7.44 -0.15 9.84
C PHE A 66 6.28 -0.87 9.15
N SER A 67 6.46 -2.13 8.81
CA SER A 67 5.42 -2.98 8.23
C SER A 67 4.20 -3.09 9.12
N PHE A 68 4.39 -3.26 10.42
CA PHE A 68 3.28 -3.34 11.38
C PHE A 68 2.46 -2.04 11.45
N TYR A 69 3.13 -0.89 11.54
CA TYR A 69 2.43 0.40 11.53
C TYR A 69 1.71 0.67 10.20
N ARG A 70 2.28 0.24 9.09
CA ARG A 70 1.64 0.36 7.78
C ARG A 70 0.38 -0.49 7.67
N ILE A 71 0.40 -1.73 8.15
CA ILE A 71 -0.79 -2.58 8.19
C ILE A 71 -1.88 -1.90 9.04
N LYS A 72 -1.53 -1.38 10.21
CA LYS A 72 -2.47 -0.63 11.05
C LYS A 72 -3.07 0.57 10.31
N ALA A 73 -2.25 1.40 9.67
CA ALA A 73 -2.70 2.57 8.93
C ALA A 73 -3.62 2.17 7.76
N THR A 74 -3.29 1.09 7.05
CA THR A 74 -4.14 0.52 6.00
C THR A 74 -5.51 0.11 6.54
N MET A 75 -5.55 -0.56 7.70
CA MET A 75 -6.81 -0.98 8.33
C MET A 75 -7.64 0.23 8.77
N VAL A 76 -7.02 1.27 9.34
CA VAL A 76 -7.72 2.51 9.70
C VAL A 76 -8.36 3.17 8.47
N GLY A 77 -7.59 3.36 7.40
CA GLY A 77 -8.09 3.97 6.16
C GLY A 77 -9.25 3.17 5.53
N LEU A 78 -9.14 1.83 5.50
CA LEU A 78 -10.19 0.95 4.99
C LEU A 78 -11.45 1.00 5.86
N THR A 79 -11.31 0.92 7.17
CA THR A 79 -12.47 0.92 8.09
C THR A 79 -13.28 2.20 7.93
N ILE A 80 -12.62 3.37 7.89
CA ILE A 80 -13.30 4.65 7.72
C ILE A 80 -13.87 4.77 6.31
N GLY A 81 -13.15 4.35 5.28
CA GLY A 81 -13.63 4.34 3.90
C GLY A 81 -14.89 3.50 3.73
N LEU A 82 -14.89 2.27 4.25
CA LEU A 82 -16.05 1.37 4.20
C LEU A 82 -17.24 1.90 5.03
N SER A 83 -16.99 2.62 6.13
CA SER A 83 -18.06 3.20 6.97
C SER A 83 -18.72 4.41 6.30
N LEU A 84 -17.96 5.26 5.59
CA LEU A 84 -18.48 6.45 4.92
C LEU A 84 -19.06 6.16 3.54
N LEU A 85 -18.75 5.03 2.96
CA LEU A 85 -19.21 4.64 1.64
C LEU A 85 -20.74 4.52 1.54
N PRO A 86 -21.49 3.86 2.47
CA PRO A 86 -22.94 3.83 2.44
C PRO A 86 -23.55 5.23 2.52
N VAL A 87 -22.94 6.15 3.25
CA VAL A 87 -23.35 7.55 3.36
C VAL A 87 -23.23 8.24 2.00
N SER A 88 -22.10 8.06 1.30
CA SER A 88 -21.90 8.58 -0.05
C SER A 88 -22.94 8.02 -1.05
N VAL A 89 -23.26 6.73 -0.96
CA VAL A 89 -24.29 6.08 -1.80
C VAL A 89 -25.66 6.67 -1.51
N TYR A 90 -26.02 6.85 -0.25
CA TYR A 90 -27.29 7.44 0.16
C TYR A 90 -27.48 8.85 -0.42
N PHE A 91 -26.49 9.72 -0.28
CA PHE A 91 -26.55 11.08 -0.85
C PHE A 91 -26.62 11.08 -2.37
N SER A 92 -25.95 10.15 -3.05
CA SER A 92 -26.04 10.08 -4.51
C SER A 92 -27.40 9.66 -5.03
N ASN A 93 -28.17 8.90 -4.24
CA ASN A 93 -29.54 8.53 -4.60
C ASN A 93 -30.56 9.64 -4.30
N LEU A 94 -30.22 10.53 -3.34
CA LEU A 94 -31.09 11.63 -2.93
C LEU A 94 -30.95 12.87 -3.84
N ILE A 95 -29.73 13.12 -4.34
CA ILE A 95 -29.39 14.35 -5.06
C ILE A 95 -29.33 14.05 -6.55
N SER A 96 -30.31 14.56 -7.31
CA SER A 96 -30.38 14.42 -8.79
C SER A 96 -29.45 15.39 -9.53
N ASN A 97 -29.00 16.47 -8.90
CA ASN A 97 -28.14 17.48 -9.53
C ASN A 97 -26.67 17.07 -9.45
N SER A 98 -26.05 16.77 -10.60
CA SER A 98 -24.67 16.28 -10.70
C SER A 98 -23.63 17.25 -10.14
N GLY A 99 -23.79 18.56 -10.33
CA GLY A 99 -22.85 19.57 -9.82
C GLY A 99 -22.88 19.65 -8.30
N PHE A 100 -24.06 19.69 -7.71
CA PHE A 100 -24.23 19.72 -6.25
C PHE A 100 -23.76 18.40 -5.60
N MET A 101 -24.01 17.27 -6.28
CA MET A 101 -23.50 15.97 -5.81
C MET A 101 -21.98 15.90 -5.77
N SER A 102 -21.29 16.49 -6.74
CA SER A 102 -19.82 16.57 -6.76
C SER A 102 -19.28 17.36 -5.56
N LEU A 103 -19.92 18.46 -5.17
CA LEU A 103 -19.55 19.24 -3.99
C LEU A 103 -19.77 18.44 -2.69
N VAL A 104 -20.89 17.74 -2.56
CA VAL A 104 -21.18 16.90 -1.41
C VAL A 104 -20.16 15.76 -1.31
N HIS A 105 -19.79 15.13 -2.43
CA HIS A 105 -18.79 14.08 -2.47
C HIS A 105 -17.40 14.60 -2.06
N LEU A 106 -17.02 15.78 -2.56
CA LEU A 106 -15.78 16.45 -2.14
C LEU A 106 -15.78 16.74 -0.64
N ALA A 107 -16.87 17.27 -0.09
CA ALA A 107 -16.99 17.54 1.35
C ALA A 107 -16.86 16.27 2.19
N LEU A 108 -17.48 15.16 1.76
CA LEU A 108 -17.34 13.86 2.40
C LEU A 108 -15.90 13.33 2.36
N ILE A 109 -15.19 13.52 1.23
CA ILE A 109 -13.78 13.14 1.11
C ILE A 109 -12.94 13.96 2.08
N LEU A 110 -13.09 15.29 2.11
CA LEU A 110 -12.31 16.17 3.00
C LEU A 110 -12.54 15.84 4.48
N PHE A 111 -13.81 15.67 4.87
CA PHE A 111 -14.16 15.26 6.23
C PHE A 111 -13.59 13.88 6.59
N GLY A 112 -13.71 12.92 5.69
CA GLY A 112 -13.21 11.57 5.90
C GLY A 112 -11.68 11.50 5.95
N VAL A 113 -10.95 12.29 5.14
CA VAL A 113 -9.49 12.42 5.24
C VAL A 113 -9.09 12.97 6.60
N LEU A 114 -9.74 14.04 7.06
CA LEU A 114 -9.47 14.61 8.39
C LEU A 114 -9.72 13.58 9.50
N ALA A 115 -10.86 12.92 9.49
CA ALA A 115 -11.19 11.87 10.44
C ALA A 115 -10.16 10.72 10.41
N THR A 116 -9.73 10.32 9.22
CA THR A 116 -8.74 9.25 9.04
C THR A 116 -7.39 9.63 9.63
N ILE A 117 -6.93 10.86 9.44
CA ILE A 117 -5.68 11.36 10.01
C ILE A 117 -5.77 11.38 11.53
N CYS A 118 -6.83 11.99 12.11
CA CYS A 118 -7.02 12.05 13.56
C CYS A 118 -7.07 10.65 14.20
N ILE A 119 -7.80 9.70 13.59
CA ILE A 119 -7.89 8.33 14.12
C ILE A 119 -6.54 7.59 13.98
N ALA A 120 -5.81 7.80 12.89
CA ALA A 120 -4.47 7.23 12.71
C ALA A 120 -3.47 7.74 13.76
N GLU A 121 -3.55 9.01 14.14
CA GLU A 121 -2.76 9.61 15.25
C GLU A 121 -3.11 8.96 16.60
N VAL A 122 -4.40 8.85 16.92
CA VAL A 122 -4.88 8.16 18.15
C VAL A 122 -4.37 6.71 18.20
N CYS A 123 -4.31 6.02 17.03
CA CYS A 123 -3.77 4.68 16.90
C CYS A 123 -2.23 4.61 16.96
N LYS A 124 -1.54 5.73 17.23
CA LYS A 124 -0.06 5.84 17.25
C LYS A 124 0.58 5.49 15.91
N CYS A 125 -0.06 5.87 14.82
CA CYS A 125 0.41 5.68 13.44
C CYS A 125 0.77 7.00 12.76
N GLU A 126 1.27 8.00 13.51
CA GLU A 126 1.54 9.37 13.05
C GLU A 126 2.36 9.42 11.75
N ASN A 127 3.43 8.63 11.66
CA ASN A 127 4.29 8.57 10.47
C ASN A 127 3.61 7.93 9.24
N PHE A 128 2.42 7.37 9.38
CA PHE A 128 1.70 6.63 8.35
C PHE A 128 0.28 7.18 8.09
N CYS A 129 -0.08 8.33 8.68
CA CYS A 129 -1.36 8.99 8.47
C CYS A 129 -1.66 9.24 6.99
N GLY A 130 -0.64 9.65 6.22
CA GLY A 130 -0.77 9.86 4.78
C GLY A 130 -1.18 8.59 4.02
N ILE A 131 -0.68 7.41 4.44
CA ILE A 131 -1.06 6.13 3.82
C ILE A 131 -2.50 5.78 4.15
N ALA A 132 -2.92 5.96 5.40
CA ALA A 132 -4.31 5.76 5.80
C ALA A 132 -5.26 6.66 4.98
N ALA A 133 -4.91 7.95 4.84
CA ALA A 133 -5.67 8.90 4.04
C ALA A 133 -5.74 8.53 2.56
N ILE A 134 -4.63 8.09 1.95
CA ILE A 134 -4.60 7.64 0.55
C ILE A 134 -5.53 6.44 0.34
N ILE A 135 -5.49 5.45 1.24
CA ILE A 135 -6.34 4.26 1.15
C ILE A 135 -7.82 4.63 1.31
N PHE A 136 -8.14 5.52 2.25
CA PHE A 136 -9.47 6.07 2.40
C PHE A 136 -9.95 6.72 1.09
N VAL A 137 -9.16 7.63 0.51
CA VAL A 137 -9.49 8.33 -0.74
C VAL A 137 -9.69 7.35 -1.89
N ILE A 138 -8.84 6.33 -2.02
CA ILE A 138 -9.00 5.28 -3.04
C ILE A 138 -10.33 4.54 -2.86
N CYS A 139 -10.76 4.26 -1.62
CA CYS A 139 -12.06 3.64 -1.37
C CYS A 139 -13.23 4.55 -1.78
N MET A 140 -13.09 5.87 -1.59
CA MET A 140 -14.17 6.84 -1.89
C MET A 140 -14.28 7.20 -3.37
N ILE A 141 -13.13 7.30 -4.10
CA ILE A 141 -13.09 7.73 -5.51
C ILE A 141 -13.40 6.59 -6.48
N ARG A 142 -13.36 5.34 -6.02
CA ARG A 142 -13.56 4.21 -6.90
C ARG A 142 -14.85 4.34 -7.71
N ASP A 143 -14.68 4.17 -9.02
CA ASP A 143 -15.80 4.25 -9.96
C ASP A 143 -16.80 3.11 -9.71
N ARG A 144 -18.08 3.46 -9.69
CA ARG A 144 -19.19 2.52 -9.43
C ARG A 144 -19.49 1.60 -10.63
N SER A 145 -18.84 1.85 -11.75
CA SER A 145 -19.04 1.09 -12.99
C SER A 145 -18.40 -0.30 -12.98
N ASP A 146 -17.49 -0.56 -12.02
CA ASP A 146 -16.88 -1.89 -11.91
C ASP A 146 -17.81 -2.85 -11.16
N ASP A 147 -18.15 -3.96 -11.77
CA ASP A 147 -18.96 -5.08 -11.22
C ASP A 147 -18.34 -5.76 -9.97
N VAL A 148 -17.20 -5.28 -9.48
CA VAL A 148 -16.51 -5.83 -8.32
C VAL A 148 -17.10 -5.24 -7.05
N ASN A 149 -17.62 -6.11 -6.19
CA ASN A 149 -18.12 -5.72 -4.88
C ASN A 149 -17.04 -4.96 -4.09
N ILE A 150 -17.41 -3.81 -3.53
CA ILE A 150 -16.53 -2.92 -2.75
C ILE A 150 -15.84 -3.65 -1.61
N TYR A 151 -16.52 -4.57 -0.92
CA TYR A 151 -15.93 -5.38 0.13
C TYR A 151 -14.82 -6.30 -0.39
N SER A 152 -15.02 -6.90 -1.56
CA SER A 152 -14.00 -7.72 -2.22
C SER A 152 -12.78 -6.89 -2.59
N TYR A 153 -12.98 -5.66 -3.04
CA TYR A 153 -11.89 -4.74 -3.31
C TYR A 153 -11.10 -4.36 -2.04
N ALA A 154 -11.79 -4.06 -0.94
CA ALA A 154 -11.14 -3.76 0.33
C ALA A 154 -10.29 -4.94 0.84
N ILE A 155 -10.84 -6.15 0.79
CA ILE A 155 -10.12 -7.37 1.15
C ILE A 155 -8.88 -7.55 0.26
N LEU A 156 -9.04 -7.35 -1.04
CA LEU A 156 -7.93 -7.45 -1.99
C LEU A 156 -6.80 -6.46 -1.66
N ARG A 157 -7.13 -5.24 -1.24
CA ARG A 157 -6.13 -4.24 -0.79
C ARG A 157 -5.35 -4.70 0.44
N VAL A 158 -6.04 -5.28 1.42
CA VAL A 158 -5.36 -5.87 2.59
C VAL A 158 -4.42 -6.98 2.15
N VAL A 159 -4.88 -7.90 1.31
CA VAL A 159 -4.06 -9.02 0.83
C VAL A 159 -2.84 -8.51 0.06
N GLN A 160 -2.99 -7.56 -0.85
CA GLN A 160 -1.87 -6.96 -1.58
C GLN A 160 -0.85 -6.29 -0.65
N THR A 161 -1.33 -5.58 0.38
CA THR A 161 -0.46 -4.95 1.39
C THR A 161 0.33 -6.02 2.15
N LEU A 162 -0.34 -7.08 2.60
CA LEU A 162 0.30 -8.18 3.33
C LEU A 162 1.35 -8.90 2.46
N VAL A 163 1.05 -9.16 1.20
CA VAL A 163 2.00 -9.77 0.24
C VAL A 163 3.24 -8.91 0.08
N GLY A 164 3.07 -7.59 -0.14
CA GLY A 164 4.20 -6.67 -0.30
C GLY A 164 5.08 -6.57 0.95
N VAL A 165 4.44 -6.40 2.10
CA VAL A 165 5.09 -6.34 3.42
C VAL A 165 5.84 -7.63 3.73
N PHE A 166 5.20 -8.78 3.55
CA PHE A 166 5.81 -10.09 3.80
C PHE A 166 7.02 -10.34 2.90
N SER A 167 6.89 -10.03 1.60
CA SER A 167 7.99 -10.18 0.64
C SER A 167 9.19 -9.30 0.98
N ALA A 168 8.95 -8.04 1.38
CA ALA A 168 10.00 -7.13 1.81
C ALA A 168 10.72 -7.62 3.07
N TRP A 169 9.96 -8.10 4.07
CA TRP A 169 10.52 -8.63 5.31
C TRP A 169 11.36 -9.90 5.06
N LEU A 170 10.83 -10.83 4.26
CA LEU A 170 11.51 -12.09 3.93
C LEU A 170 12.84 -11.82 3.22
N VAL A 171 12.82 -10.98 2.18
CA VAL A 171 14.03 -10.62 1.42
C VAL A 171 15.04 -9.88 2.29
N ASN A 172 14.59 -8.93 3.11
CA ASN A 172 15.51 -8.19 3.97
C ASN A 172 16.15 -9.09 5.04
N THR A 173 15.40 -10.03 5.62
CA THR A 173 15.92 -11.00 6.59
C THR A 173 16.95 -11.94 5.94
N TYR A 174 16.67 -12.43 4.72
CA TYR A 174 17.59 -13.31 4.01
C TYR A 174 18.93 -12.62 3.68
N PHE A 175 18.88 -11.43 3.10
CA PHE A 175 20.10 -10.67 2.74
C PHE A 175 20.89 -10.22 3.96
N PHE A 176 20.21 -9.86 5.05
CA PHE A 176 20.88 -9.48 6.30
C PHE A 176 21.65 -10.67 6.89
N ARG A 177 21.02 -11.83 6.96
CA ARG A 177 21.62 -13.05 7.48
C ARG A 177 22.85 -13.49 6.67
N LYS A 178 22.82 -13.34 5.36
CA LYS A 178 23.92 -13.67 4.47
C LYS A 178 25.13 -12.75 4.75
N HIS A 179 24.91 -11.45 4.85
CA HIS A 179 25.97 -10.47 5.07
C HIS A 179 26.65 -10.63 6.44
N THR A 180 25.89 -10.96 7.47
CA THR A 180 26.45 -11.23 8.81
C THR A 180 27.32 -12.48 8.83
N LYS A 181 26.96 -13.52 8.06
CA LYS A 181 27.79 -14.74 7.95
C LYS A 181 29.11 -14.48 7.24
N GLU A 182 29.11 -13.69 6.17
CA GLU A 182 30.32 -13.32 5.43
C GLU A 182 31.28 -12.47 6.29
N SER A 183 30.76 -11.53 7.11
CA SER A 183 31.54 -10.70 8.02
C SER A 183 32.16 -11.46 9.19
N ASN A 184 31.61 -12.60 9.59
CA ASN A 184 32.15 -13.44 10.68
C ASN A 184 33.16 -14.47 10.19
N GLN A 185 33.40 -14.59 8.88
CA GLN A 185 34.33 -15.52 8.27
C GLN A 185 35.66 -14.83 7.81
N THR A 186 35.73 -13.50 7.90
CA THR A 186 36.90 -12.68 7.64
C THR A 186 37.51 -12.18 8.96
#